data_cb6373684e6c9c1461668fecfe223db2
#
_entry.id   cb6373684e6c9c1461668fecfe223db2
#
_cell.length_a   1.000
_cell.length_b   1.000
_cell.length_c   1.000
_cell.angle_alpha   90.00
_cell.angle_beta   90.00
_cell.angle_gamma   90.00
#
_symmetry.space_group_name_H-M   'P 1'
#
loop_
_entity.id
_entity.type
_entity.pdbx_description
1 polymer ?
#
loop_
_entity_poly.entity_id
_entity_poly.type
_entity_poly.pdbx_seq_one_letter_code
_entity_poly.pdbx_strand_id
1 'polypeptide(L)'
;MLQKECDCSHYEFMEGVPSMLNRMLRNGEIDLSPSSSIEYLRYKDRYVFIDGHSLSSKGPIESIFLLSRIPIERLEGRKILTSSQSDTSVILLDIILKKFYKVECFLESTNETLESLLNKAEAFLCIGDDALKAKKTVTSNKLRVTSEKQIKNSELRTPNSELTYIYDLGDLWFRNTGLPFVFALWIVRKDSLKEKAEILEKFTHDLNKAKTLAREHFDKIAHALKPLLFNRHALLLTEKEILSYWKGISFDLNEEHKKGLELFRKYSEELGLL
;
A
#
# COMPACT_ATOMS: atom_id res chain seq x y z
N MET A 1 -8.25 -0.32 -18.06
CA MET A 1 -8.06 -1.31 -19.15
C MET A 1 -9.21 -2.33 -19.16
N LEU A 2 -9.52 -3.03 -18.05
CA LEU A 2 -10.59 -4.04 -18.02
C LEU A 2 -11.90 -3.52 -18.66
N GLN A 3 -12.49 -2.45 -18.12
CA GLN A 3 -13.74 -1.86 -18.60
C GLN A 3 -13.68 -1.24 -20.03
N LYS A 4 -12.47 -0.99 -20.56
CA LYS A 4 -12.31 -0.39 -21.89
C LYS A 4 -12.05 -1.40 -22.99
N GLU A 5 -11.42 -2.52 -22.66
CA GLU A 5 -10.85 -3.46 -23.62
C GLU A 5 -11.47 -4.86 -23.55
N CYS A 6 -12.35 -5.09 -22.55
CA CYS A 6 -13.05 -6.36 -22.37
C CYS A 6 -14.56 -6.16 -22.41
N ASP A 7 -15.28 -7.20 -22.82
CA ASP A 7 -16.75 -7.25 -22.70
C ASP A 7 -17.14 -7.47 -21.23
N CYS A 8 -17.53 -6.38 -20.57
CA CYS A 8 -17.91 -6.35 -19.18
C CYS A 8 -19.43 -6.44 -18.96
N SER A 9 -20.23 -6.80 -19.97
CA SER A 9 -21.69 -6.87 -19.87
C SER A 9 -22.22 -7.84 -18.80
N HIS A 10 -21.37 -8.79 -18.38
CA HIS A 10 -21.68 -9.79 -17.35
C HIS A 10 -21.21 -9.39 -15.95
N TYR A 11 -20.58 -8.22 -15.79
CA TYR A 11 -20.03 -7.77 -14.52
C TYR A 11 -20.71 -6.49 -14.05
N GLU A 12 -21.03 -6.44 -12.78
CA GLU A 12 -21.38 -5.22 -12.07
C GLU A 12 -20.19 -4.75 -11.26
N PHE A 13 -19.76 -3.50 -11.48
CA PHE A 13 -18.60 -2.91 -10.79
C PHE A 13 -19.08 -2.03 -9.64
N MET A 14 -18.64 -2.37 -8.43
CA MET A 14 -18.88 -1.58 -7.23
C MET A 14 -17.63 -0.77 -6.89
N GLU A 15 -17.79 0.54 -6.72
CA GLU A 15 -16.72 1.43 -6.27
C GLU A 15 -16.81 1.65 -4.76
N GLY A 16 -15.68 1.61 -4.08
CA GLY A 16 -15.62 1.83 -2.64
C GLY A 16 -14.21 1.85 -2.10
N VAL A 17 -14.06 2.31 -0.85
CA VAL A 17 -12.79 2.23 -0.14
C VAL A 17 -12.49 0.77 0.26
N PRO A 18 -11.21 0.38 0.41
CA PRO A 18 -10.84 -1.02 0.66
C PRO A 18 -11.57 -1.68 1.84
N SER A 19 -11.73 -0.97 2.95
CA SER A 19 -12.44 -1.47 4.15
C SER A 19 -13.93 -1.75 3.88
N MET A 20 -14.58 -0.92 3.05
CA MET A 20 -15.96 -1.11 2.63
C MET A 20 -16.09 -2.35 1.72
N LEU A 21 -15.22 -2.46 0.70
CA LEU A 21 -15.23 -3.60 -0.23
C LEU A 21 -14.94 -4.92 0.48
N ASN A 22 -13.99 -4.95 1.42
CA ASN A 22 -13.73 -6.13 2.24
C ASN A 22 -14.98 -6.53 3.06
N ARG A 23 -15.71 -5.57 3.64
CA ARG A 23 -16.95 -5.84 4.36
C ARG A 23 -18.02 -6.40 3.42
N MET A 24 -18.23 -5.79 2.25
CA MET A 24 -19.19 -6.27 1.25
C MET A 24 -18.86 -7.70 0.80
N LEU A 25 -17.58 -8.01 0.61
CA LEU A 25 -17.15 -9.36 0.27
C LEU A 25 -17.46 -10.36 1.40
N ARG A 26 -17.19 -10.00 2.66
CA ARG A 26 -17.55 -10.85 3.83
C ARG A 26 -19.03 -11.10 3.95
N ASN A 27 -19.85 -10.09 3.65
CA ASN A 27 -21.30 -10.16 3.75
C ASN A 27 -21.96 -10.89 2.55
N GLY A 28 -21.19 -11.14 1.48
CA GLY A 28 -21.72 -11.75 0.26
C GLY A 28 -22.41 -10.79 -0.69
N GLU A 29 -22.20 -9.49 -0.50
CA GLU A 29 -22.77 -8.44 -1.35
C GLU A 29 -22.00 -8.32 -2.68
N ILE A 30 -20.73 -8.75 -2.72
CA ILE A 30 -19.91 -8.87 -3.92
C ILE A 30 -19.23 -10.23 -3.99
N ASP A 31 -18.92 -10.69 -5.19
CA ASP A 31 -18.35 -12.02 -5.46
C ASP A 31 -16.84 -12.07 -5.36
N LEU A 32 -16.20 -11.00 -5.81
CA LEU A 32 -14.74 -10.86 -5.84
C LEU A 32 -14.32 -9.40 -5.65
N SER A 33 -13.12 -9.21 -5.16
CA SER A 33 -12.53 -7.88 -5.00
C SER A 33 -10.99 -7.96 -4.96
N PRO A 34 -10.27 -6.93 -5.44
CA PRO A 34 -8.90 -6.72 -5.01
C PRO A 34 -8.93 -6.32 -3.53
N SER A 35 -8.46 -7.19 -2.67
CA SER A 35 -8.55 -7.05 -1.21
C SER A 35 -7.18 -7.19 -0.57
N SER A 36 -7.01 -6.61 0.61
CA SER A 36 -5.75 -6.66 1.33
C SER A 36 -5.35 -8.09 1.68
N SER A 37 -4.04 -8.37 1.70
CA SER A 37 -3.53 -9.71 2.01
C SER A 37 -4.00 -10.20 3.37
N ILE A 38 -4.11 -9.30 4.36
CA ILE A 38 -4.59 -9.68 5.70
C ILE A 38 -6.05 -10.11 5.70
N GLU A 39 -6.89 -9.55 4.82
CA GLU A 39 -8.27 -9.98 4.64
C GLU A 39 -8.32 -11.45 4.19
N TYR A 40 -7.52 -11.80 3.19
CA TYR A 40 -7.40 -13.19 2.73
C TYR A 40 -6.89 -14.11 3.84
N LEU A 41 -5.85 -13.72 4.56
CA LEU A 41 -5.21 -14.55 5.58
C LEU A 41 -6.15 -14.83 6.76
N ARG A 42 -6.92 -13.83 7.20
CA ARG A 42 -7.91 -13.98 8.29
C ARG A 42 -9.09 -14.88 7.92
N TYR A 43 -9.48 -14.89 6.65
CA TYR A 43 -10.68 -15.58 6.19
C TYR A 43 -10.40 -16.57 5.03
N LYS A 44 -9.20 -17.18 5.00
CA LYS A 44 -8.78 -18.10 3.93
C LYS A 44 -9.72 -19.30 3.75
N ASP A 45 -10.46 -19.67 4.77
CA ASP A 45 -11.45 -20.75 4.68
C ASP A 45 -12.69 -20.35 3.85
N ARG A 46 -12.93 -19.03 3.70
CA ARG A 46 -14.05 -18.47 2.94
C ARG A 46 -13.68 -18.05 1.53
N TYR A 47 -12.37 -17.86 1.26
CA TYR A 47 -11.86 -17.27 0.03
C TYR A 47 -10.90 -18.19 -0.71
N VAL A 48 -10.82 -17.97 -2.02
CA VAL A 48 -9.69 -18.32 -2.87
C VAL A 48 -9.16 -17.03 -3.50
N PHE A 49 -7.96 -17.04 -4.05
CA PHE A 49 -7.45 -15.92 -4.83
C PHE A 49 -7.28 -16.31 -6.30
N ILE A 50 -7.36 -15.34 -7.19
CA ILE A 50 -7.06 -15.51 -8.61
C ILE A 50 -5.53 -15.60 -8.73
N ASP A 51 -5.04 -16.77 -9.17
CA ASP A 51 -3.60 -17.00 -9.34
C ASP A 51 -2.99 -16.08 -10.39
N GLY A 52 -1.71 -15.77 -10.23
CA GLY A 52 -0.99 -14.89 -11.15
C GLY A 52 -1.26 -13.39 -10.97
N HIS A 53 -2.10 -12.97 -10.02
CA HIS A 53 -2.49 -11.57 -9.82
C HIS A 53 -2.34 -11.10 -8.37
N SER A 54 -1.61 -10.02 -8.19
CA SER A 54 -1.46 -9.34 -6.90
C SER A 54 -1.21 -7.84 -7.07
N LEU A 55 -1.17 -7.13 -5.95
CA LEU A 55 -0.50 -5.85 -5.82
C LEU A 55 0.67 -6.07 -4.84
N SER A 56 1.89 -6.03 -5.35
CA SER A 56 3.09 -6.38 -4.58
C SER A 56 4.29 -5.52 -4.99
N SER A 57 5.37 -5.57 -4.20
CA SER A 57 6.64 -4.96 -4.56
C SER A 57 7.82 -5.87 -4.21
N LYS A 58 8.88 -5.80 -5.01
CA LYS A 58 10.18 -6.40 -4.74
C LYS A 58 11.16 -5.27 -4.43
N GLY A 59 11.13 -4.79 -3.19
CA GLY A 59 11.78 -3.56 -2.75
C GLY A 59 10.77 -2.44 -2.52
N PRO A 60 11.13 -1.17 -2.76
CA PRO A 60 10.26 -0.03 -2.47
C PRO A 60 8.89 -0.12 -3.13
N ILE A 61 7.83 0.19 -2.36
CA ILE A 61 6.46 0.34 -2.87
C ILE A 61 6.13 1.80 -3.21
N GLU A 62 6.89 2.74 -2.65
CA GLU A 62 6.80 4.19 -2.86
C GLU A 62 5.48 4.88 -2.45
N SER A 63 4.57 4.16 -1.83
CA SER A 63 3.27 4.66 -1.38
C SER A 63 2.88 4.21 0.03
N ILE A 64 3.79 3.58 0.78
CA ILE A 64 3.57 3.16 2.17
C ILE A 64 4.84 3.46 2.95
N PHE A 65 4.79 4.54 3.75
CA PHE A 65 5.95 5.04 4.48
C PHE A 65 5.69 5.14 5.98
N LEU A 66 6.67 4.69 6.76
CA LEU A 66 6.85 5.19 8.12
C LEU A 66 7.65 6.50 8.03
N LEU A 67 7.01 7.60 8.36
CA LEU A 67 7.65 8.90 8.52
C LEU A 67 7.98 9.10 9.98
N SER A 68 9.20 9.51 10.31
CA SER A 68 9.61 9.69 11.69
C SER A 68 10.55 10.88 11.88
N ARG A 69 10.51 11.46 13.09
CA ARG A 69 11.44 12.51 13.53
C ARG A 69 12.74 11.96 14.07
N ILE A 70 12.71 10.72 14.54
CA ILE A 70 13.86 10.01 15.11
C ILE A 70 14.12 8.71 14.35
N PRO A 71 15.33 8.15 14.42
CA PRO A 71 15.62 6.85 13.82
C PRO A 71 14.67 5.75 14.33
N ILE A 72 14.35 4.78 13.46
CA ILE A 72 13.42 3.68 13.77
C ILE A 72 13.86 2.88 15.00
N GLU A 73 15.17 2.75 15.22
CA GLU A 73 15.78 2.06 16.36
C GLU A 73 15.54 2.77 17.70
N ARG A 74 15.12 4.04 17.67
CA ARG A 74 14.83 4.87 18.86
C ARG A 74 13.33 5.02 19.13
N LEU A 75 12.49 4.29 18.40
CA LEU A 75 11.04 4.34 18.55
C LEU A 75 10.51 3.47 19.71
N GLU A 76 11.38 2.80 20.47
CA GLU A 76 10.97 1.97 21.61
C GLU A 76 10.05 2.72 22.55
N GLY A 77 8.90 2.12 22.89
CA GLY A 77 7.88 2.70 23.76
C GLY A 77 7.18 3.94 23.21
N ARG A 78 7.42 4.33 21.96
CA ARG A 78 6.81 5.53 21.36
C ARG A 78 5.47 5.20 20.71
N LYS A 79 4.65 6.24 20.60
CA LYS A 79 3.41 6.20 19.85
C LYS A 79 3.69 6.42 18.36
N ILE A 80 3.12 5.55 17.52
CA ILE A 80 3.07 5.71 16.08
C ILE A 80 1.60 5.84 15.67
N LEU A 81 1.25 6.93 15.00
CA LEU A 81 -0.10 7.10 14.46
C LEU A 81 -0.18 6.43 13.09
N THR A 82 -1.23 5.63 12.87
CA THR A 82 -1.40 4.83 11.67
C THR A 82 -2.70 5.19 10.97
N SER A 83 -2.69 5.12 9.63
CA SER A 83 -3.91 5.29 8.85
C SER A 83 -4.88 4.13 9.09
N SER A 84 -6.16 4.44 9.27
CA SER A 84 -7.24 3.43 9.37
C SER A 84 -7.58 2.75 8.03
N GLN A 85 -6.91 3.13 6.93
CA GLN A 85 -7.26 2.67 5.58
C GLN A 85 -6.68 1.30 5.22
N SER A 86 -5.69 0.77 5.95
CA SER A 86 -5.03 -0.49 5.58
C SER A 86 -4.49 -1.27 6.78
N ASP A 87 -5.20 -2.30 7.18
CA ASP A 87 -4.77 -3.27 8.20
C ASP A 87 -3.46 -3.97 7.81
N THR A 88 -3.29 -4.34 6.53
CA THR A 88 -2.08 -5.01 6.05
C THR A 88 -0.83 -4.18 6.31
N SER A 89 -0.88 -2.87 6.05
CA SER A 89 0.28 -1.99 6.24
C SER A 89 0.60 -1.77 7.72
N VAL A 90 -0.42 -1.72 8.58
CA VAL A 90 -0.25 -1.63 10.04
C VAL A 90 0.41 -2.89 10.59
N ILE A 91 -0.06 -4.06 10.18
CA ILE A 91 0.52 -5.35 10.58
C ILE A 91 1.94 -5.52 10.04
N LEU A 92 2.19 -5.11 8.79
CA LEU A 92 3.54 -5.11 8.23
C LEU A 92 4.48 -4.23 9.04
N LEU A 93 4.06 -3.03 9.43
CA LEU A 93 4.84 -2.14 10.28
C LEU A 93 5.16 -2.80 11.63
N ASP A 94 4.17 -3.39 12.29
CA ASP A 94 4.35 -4.06 13.59
C ASP A 94 5.35 -5.23 13.48
N ILE A 95 5.25 -6.03 12.42
CA ILE A 95 6.22 -7.09 12.11
C ILE A 95 7.63 -6.51 11.90
N ILE A 96 7.77 -5.47 11.10
CA ILE A 96 9.07 -4.82 10.85
C ILE A 96 9.68 -4.36 12.15
N LEU A 97 8.95 -3.63 12.98
CA LEU A 97 9.41 -3.12 14.26
C LEU A 97 9.85 -4.26 15.18
N LYS A 98 8.99 -5.24 15.43
CA LYS A 98 9.23 -6.32 16.40
C LYS A 98 10.23 -7.35 15.91
N LYS A 99 10.13 -7.81 14.64
CA LYS A 99 10.97 -8.91 14.13
C LYS A 99 12.35 -8.43 13.68
N PHE A 100 12.45 -7.26 13.04
CA PHE A 100 13.69 -6.83 12.41
C PHE A 100 14.44 -5.79 13.25
N TYR A 101 13.72 -4.82 13.81
CA TYR A 101 14.35 -3.76 14.62
C TYR A 101 14.36 -4.04 16.12
N LYS A 102 13.58 -5.03 16.61
CA LYS A 102 13.44 -5.38 18.03
C LYS A 102 12.94 -4.21 18.88
N VAL A 103 11.98 -3.46 18.32
CA VAL A 103 11.39 -2.26 18.91
C VAL A 103 9.90 -2.50 19.10
N GLU A 104 9.39 -2.22 20.30
CA GLU A 104 7.97 -2.27 20.62
C GLU A 104 7.38 -0.86 20.69
N CYS A 105 6.32 -0.61 19.91
CA CYS A 105 5.66 0.68 19.79
C CYS A 105 4.15 0.57 20.06
N PHE A 106 3.55 1.70 20.43
CA PHE A 106 2.09 1.81 20.56
C PHE A 106 1.51 2.29 19.21
N LEU A 107 0.87 1.40 18.46
CA LEU A 107 0.22 1.74 17.20
C LEU A 107 -1.22 2.22 17.47
N GLU A 108 -1.52 3.45 17.11
CA GLU A 108 -2.85 4.07 17.30
C GLU A 108 -3.43 4.50 15.96
N SER A 109 -4.59 3.97 15.61
CA SER A 109 -5.27 4.27 14.34
C SER A 109 -5.95 5.63 14.38
N THR A 110 -5.85 6.39 13.28
CA THR A 110 -6.46 7.70 13.13
C THR A 110 -6.98 7.93 11.72
N ASN A 111 -8.02 8.77 11.62
CA ASN A 111 -8.57 9.26 10.35
C ASN A 111 -8.14 10.72 10.07
N GLU A 112 -7.30 11.30 10.90
CA GLU A 112 -6.84 12.67 10.74
C GLU A 112 -5.79 12.79 9.63
N THR A 113 -5.64 13.99 9.07
CA THR A 113 -4.60 14.29 8.07
C THR A 113 -3.22 14.37 8.73
N LEU A 114 -2.16 14.12 7.95
CA LEU A 114 -0.79 14.19 8.46
C LEU A 114 -0.48 15.57 9.08
N GLU A 115 -0.97 16.65 8.45
CA GLU A 115 -0.73 18.03 8.92
C GLU A 115 -1.27 18.25 10.34
N SER A 116 -2.46 17.69 10.65
CA SER A 116 -3.06 17.80 11.99
C SER A 116 -2.35 16.93 13.03
N LEU A 117 -1.62 15.89 12.58
CA LEU A 117 -0.97 14.91 13.43
C LEU A 117 0.46 15.29 13.80
N LEU A 118 1.11 16.18 13.06
CA LEU A 118 2.54 16.48 13.20
C LEU A 118 2.99 16.82 14.64
N ASN A 119 2.10 17.31 15.48
CA ASN A 119 2.42 17.62 16.89
C ASN A 119 1.95 16.56 17.89
N LYS A 120 1.34 15.45 17.43
CA LYS A 120 0.71 14.44 18.30
C LYS A 120 1.56 13.19 18.51
N ALA A 121 2.49 12.91 17.61
CA ALA A 121 3.39 11.75 17.71
C ALA A 121 4.73 12.02 17.02
N GLU A 122 5.71 11.15 17.27
CA GLU A 122 7.03 11.22 16.66
C GLU A 122 7.11 10.49 15.33
N ALA A 123 6.18 9.56 15.07
CA ALA A 123 6.15 8.79 13.84
C ALA A 123 4.73 8.52 13.33
N PHE A 124 4.60 8.36 12.02
CA PHE A 124 3.33 8.25 11.29
C PHE A 124 3.44 7.22 10.18
N LEU A 125 2.48 6.30 10.11
CA LEU A 125 2.32 5.42 8.95
C LEU A 125 1.39 6.10 7.94
N CYS A 126 1.93 6.50 6.82
CA CYS A 126 1.19 7.11 5.71
C CYS A 126 1.05 6.13 4.55
N ILE A 127 -0.11 6.16 3.88
CA ILE A 127 -0.47 5.21 2.83
C ILE A 127 -1.08 5.95 1.64
N GLY A 128 -0.83 5.44 0.42
CA GLY A 128 -1.44 5.93 -0.80
C GLY A 128 -1.11 7.38 -1.12
N ASP A 129 -2.11 8.16 -1.49
CA ASP A 129 -1.95 9.56 -1.92
C ASP A 129 -1.36 10.44 -0.82
N ASP A 130 -1.73 10.20 0.44
CA ASP A 130 -1.18 10.95 1.58
C ASP A 130 0.30 10.64 1.79
N ALA A 131 0.72 9.39 1.57
CA ALA A 131 2.14 9.01 1.60
C ALA A 131 2.95 9.71 0.49
N LEU A 132 2.40 9.77 -0.72
CA LEU A 132 3.04 10.44 -1.87
C LEU A 132 3.19 11.95 -1.63
N LYS A 133 2.15 12.62 -1.09
CA LYS A 133 2.19 14.03 -0.71
C LYS A 133 3.21 14.29 0.40
N ALA A 134 3.18 13.48 1.45
CA ALA A 134 4.09 13.58 2.59
C ALA A 134 5.55 13.40 2.16
N LYS A 135 5.86 12.43 1.30
CA LYS A 135 7.19 12.23 0.72
C LYS A 135 7.69 13.50 0.02
N LYS A 136 6.85 14.11 -0.82
CA LYS A 136 7.21 15.37 -1.53
C LYS A 136 7.49 16.50 -0.55
N THR A 137 6.63 16.70 0.45
CA THR A 137 6.80 17.76 1.45
C THR A 137 8.11 17.59 2.22
N VAL A 138 8.38 16.39 2.74
CA VAL A 138 9.60 16.09 3.49
C VAL A 138 10.85 16.27 2.60
N THR A 139 10.81 15.80 1.36
CA THR A 139 11.93 15.92 0.41
C THR A 139 12.18 17.39 0.04
N SER A 140 11.13 18.18 -0.21
CA SER A 140 11.24 19.60 -0.52
C SER A 140 11.80 20.42 0.66
N ASN A 141 11.41 20.08 1.88
CA ASN A 141 11.95 20.71 3.09
C ASN A 141 13.43 20.36 3.30
N LYS A 142 13.84 19.11 3.04
CA LYS A 142 15.26 18.72 3.07
C LYS A 142 16.10 19.51 2.06
N LEU A 143 15.60 19.73 0.85
CA LEU A 143 16.27 20.53 -0.18
C LEU A 143 16.37 22.02 0.24
N ARG A 144 15.34 22.58 0.88
CA ARG A 144 15.39 23.94 1.42
C ARG A 144 16.43 24.08 2.54
N VAL A 145 16.47 23.15 3.48
CA VAL A 145 17.45 23.15 4.58
C VAL A 145 18.88 23.05 4.06
N THR A 146 19.15 22.28 3.01
CA THR A 146 20.49 22.20 2.39
C THR A 146 20.87 23.44 1.63
N SER A 147 19.94 24.16 1.01
CA SER A 147 20.20 25.43 0.33
C SER A 147 20.30 26.62 1.29
N GLU A 148 19.58 26.62 2.41
CA GLU A 148 19.63 27.67 3.44
C GLU A 148 20.82 27.55 4.40
N LYS A 149 21.52 26.41 4.47
CA LYS A 149 22.77 26.29 5.22
C LYS A 149 23.92 27.19 4.70
N GLN A 150 23.72 27.84 3.56
CA GLN A 150 24.64 28.86 3.05
C GLN A 150 24.30 30.28 3.52
N ILE A 151 23.19 30.50 4.24
CA ILE A 151 22.80 31.82 4.77
C ILE A 151 22.89 31.75 6.30
N LYS A 152 23.86 32.48 6.85
CA LYS A 152 24.11 32.63 8.30
C LYS A 152 22.91 33.27 9.00
N ASN A 153 22.64 32.76 10.22
CA ASN A 153 21.84 33.35 11.30
C ASN A 153 20.32 33.29 11.16
N SER A 154 19.70 32.30 11.82
CA SER A 154 18.51 32.57 12.63
C SER A 154 18.40 31.51 13.73
N GLU A 155 18.63 31.93 14.94
CA GLU A 155 18.20 31.32 16.19
C GLU A 155 16.67 31.20 16.13
N LEU A 156 16.12 30.00 16.35
CA LEU A 156 14.73 29.58 16.51
C LEU A 156 14.29 28.49 15.54
N ARG A 157 15.05 27.41 15.46
CA ARG A 157 14.51 26.12 15.04
C ARG A 157 14.90 25.07 16.09
N THR A 158 13.91 24.62 16.84
CA THR A 158 14.09 23.42 17.69
C THR A 158 14.38 22.24 16.77
N PRO A 159 15.49 21.51 16.97
CA PRO A 159 15.93 20.42 16.08
C PRO A 159 14.92 19.26 15.93
N ASN A 160 13.85 19.25 16.72
CA ASN A 160 12.92 18.13 16.86
C ASN A 160 11.55 18.30 16.13
N SER A 161 11.34 19.35 15.33
CA SER A 161 10.01 19.62 14.75
C SER A 161 9.80 19.05 13.34
N GLU A 162 10.85 18.63 12.63
CA GLU A 162 10.75 18.20 11.23
C GLU A 162 10.85 16.68 11.08
N LEU A 163 9.96 16.11 10.25
CA LEU A 163 10.08 14.72 9.81
C LEU A 163 11.39 14.56 9.02
N THR A 164 12.29 13.73 9.51
CA THR A 164 13.63 13.60 8.99
C THR A 164 13.86 12.24 8.31
N TYR A 165 13.17 11.22 8.78
CA TYR A 165 13.35 9.85 8.34
C TYR A 165 12.11 9.40 7.55
N ILE A 166 12.36 8.78 6.40
CA ILE A 166 11.36 8.17 5.53
C ILE A 166 11.77 6.73 5.32
N TYR A 167 10.95 5.81 5.78
CA TYR A 167 11.17 4.37 5.62
C TYR A 167 10.05 3.80 4.75
N ASP A 168 10.41 3.23 3.61
CA ASP A 168 9.49 2.51 2.74
C ASP A 168 9.30 1.09 3.28
N LEU A 169 8.06 0.70 3.58
CA LEU A 169 7.79 -0.59 4.21
C LEU A 169 8.07 -1.78 3.27
N GLY A 170 7.86 -1.61 1.97
CA GLY A 170 8.20 -2.63 0.98
C GLY A 170 9.70 -2.87 0.91
N ASP A 171 10.49 -1.78 0.92
CA ASP A 171 11.95 -1.84 0.94
C ASP A 171 12.48 -2.48 2.24
N LEU A 172 11.94 -2.07 3.40
CA LEU A 172 12.32 -2.66 4.69
C LEU A 172 12.01 -4.17 4.74
N TRP A 173 10.86 -4.59 4.25
CA TRP A 173 10.53 -6.00 4.15
C TRP A 173 11.51 -6.75 3.26
N PHE A 174 11.74 -6.24 2.04
CA PHE A 174 12.61 -6.90 1.07
C PHE A 174 14.05 -7.02 1.55
N ARG A 175 14.62 -5.96 2.15
CA ARG A 175 15.99 -5.98 2.70
C ARG A 175 16.15 -7.02 3.83
N ASN A 176 15.12 -7.25 4.63
CA ASN A 176 15.21 -8.17 5.76
C ASN A 176 14.84 -9.61 5.41
N THR A 177 14.09 -9.85 4.32
CA THR A 177 13.59 -11.18 3.98
C THR A 177 14.10 -11.72 2.65
N GLY A 178 14.53 -10.83 1.73
CA GLY A 178 14.84 -11.17 0.34
C GLY A 178 13.61 -11.51 -0.51
N LEU A 179 12.39 -11.40 0.03
CA LEU A 179 11.15 -11.79 -0.62
C LEU A 179 10.27 -10.59 -0.96
N PRO A 180 9.51 -10.62 -2.07
CA PRO A 180 8.50 -9.61 -2.36
C PRO A 180 7.45 -9.54 -1.25
N PHE A 181 6.89 -8.36 -1.01
CA PHE A 181 5.71 -8.21 -0.15
C PHE A 181 4.44 -8.12 -1.00
N VAL A 182 3.43 -8.90 -0.63
CA VAL A 182 2.11 -8.91 -1.28
C VAL A 182 1.16 -8.07 -0.45
N PHE A 183 0.76 -6.90 -0.96
CA PHE A 183 -0.14 -5.97 -0.26
C PHE A 183 -1.60 -6.33 -0.46
N ALA A 184 -1.96 -6.78 -1.66
CA ALA A 184 -3.33 -7.15 -2.01
C ALA A 184 -3.36 -8.32 -3.00
N LEU A 185 -4.47 -9.04 -2.97
CA LEU A 185 -4.79 -10.18 -3.84
C LEU A 185 -6.17 -9.94 -4.47
N TRP A 186 -6.40 -10.49 -5.65
CA TRP A 186 -7.76 -10.65 -6.17
C TRP A 186 -8.38 -11.86 -5.49
N ILE A 187 -9.27 -11.62 -4.53
CA ILE A 187 -9.93 -12.68 -3.77
C ILE A 187 -11.36 -12.89 -4.24
N VAL A 188 -11.77 -14.15 -4.24
CA VAL A 188 -13.07 -14.64 -4.68
C VAL A 188 -13.71 -15.42 -3.55
N ARG A 189 -14.98 -15.23 -3.29
CA ARG A 189 -15.74 -16.06 -2.35
C ARG A 189 -15.86 -17.48 -2.88
N LYS A 190 -15.62 -18.47 -2.02
CA LYS A 190 -15.76 -19.90 -2.39
C LYS A 190 -17.17 -20.27 -2.83
N ASP A 191 -18.19 -19.63 -2.25
CA ASP A 191 -19.59 -19.85 -2.66
C ASP A 191 -19.84 -19.31 -4.06
N SER A 192 -19.39 -18.09 -4.35
CA SER A 192 -19.46 -17.52 -5.69
C SER A 192 -18.72 -18.35 -6.73
N LEU A 193 -17.57 -18.94 -6.37
CA LEU A 193 -16.84 -19.84 -7.26
C LEU A 193 -17.65 -21.09 -7.62
N LYS A 194 -18.46 -21.63 -6.70
CA LYS A 194 -19.34 -22.78 -6.99
C LYS A 194 -20.51 -22.40 -7.87
N GLU A 195 -21.11 -21.22 -7.63
CA GLU A 195 -22.34 -20.79 -8.28
C GLU A 195 -22.11 -20.12 -9.63
N LYS A 196 -20.95 -19.45 -9.82
CA LYS A 196 -20.66 -18.55 -10.94
C LYS A 196 -19.32 -18.90 -11.62
N ALA A 197 -18.94 -20.18 -11.65
CA ALA A 197 -17.63 -20.63 -12.12
C ALA A 197 -17.27 -20.09 -13.51
N GLU A 198 -18.18 -20.20 -14.50
CA GLU A 198 -17.95 -19.76 -15.88
C GLU A 198 -17.72 -18.24 -15.98
N ILE A 199 -18.48 -17.44 -15.22
CA ILE A 199 -18.32 -15.98 -15.18
C ILE A 199 -16.98 -15.59 -14.55
N LEU A 200 -16.56 -16.29 -13.49
CA LEU A 200 -15.29 -16.06 -12.81
C LEU A 200 -14.08 -16.50 -13.65
N GLU A 201 -14.21 -17.56 -14.43
CA GLU A 201 -13.20 -17.97 -15.40
C GLU A 201 -13.05 -16.92 -16.51
N LYS A 202 -14.18 -16.46 -17.09
CA LYS A 202 -14.18 -15.34 -18.04
C LYS A 202 -13.53 -14.10 -17.43
N PHE A 203 -13.89 -13.73 -16.19
CA PHE A 203 -13.28 -12.59 -15.51
C PHE A 203 -11.77 -12.74 -15.36
N THR A 204 -11.30 -13.92 -14.99
CA THR A 204 -9.86 -14.23 -14.86
C THR A 204 -9.14 -14.06 -16.21
N HIS A 205 -9.75 -14.53 -17.31
CA HIS A 205 -9.23 -14.32 -18.66
C HIS A 205 -9.15 -12.84 -19.00
N ASP A 206 -10.22 -12.08 -18.76
CA ASP A 206 -10.30 -10.64 -19.02
C ASP A 206 -9.29 -9.84 -18.18
N LEU A 207 -9.09 -10.26 -16.91
CA LEU A 207 -8.09 -9.66 -16.02
C LEU A 207 -6.67 -9.88 -16.54
N ASN A 208 -6.35 -11.09 -17.04
CA ASN A 208 -5.08 -11.40 -17.69
C ASN A 208 -4.85 -10.51 -18.92
N LYS A 209 -5.83 -10.41 -19.80
CA LYS A 209 -5.79 -9.54 -20.96
C LYS A 209 -5.57 -8.08 -20.57
N ALA A 210 -6.34 -7.57 -19.61
CA ALA A 210 -6.23 -6.20 -19.12
C ALA A 210 -4.86 -5.90 -18.53
N LYS A 211 -4.26 -6.85 -17.78
CA LYS A 211 -2.91 -6.75 -17.21
C LYS A 211 -1.85 -6.65 -18.30
N THR A 212 -1.92 -7.49 -19.32
CA THR A 212 -0.99 -7.48 -20.46
C THR A 212 -1.06 -6.15 -21.20
N LEU A 213 -2.26 -5.73 -21.60
CA LEU A 213 -2.48 -4.46 -22.29
C LEU A 213 -2.03 -3.24 -21.47
N ALA A 214 -2.25 -3.29 -20.16
CA ALA A 214 -1.81 -2.20 -19.29
C ALA A 214 -0.28 -2.07 -19.28
N ARG A 215 0.45 -3.18 -19.21
CA ARG A 215 1.92 -3.19 -19.26
C ARG A 215 2.48 -2.66 -20.58
N GLU A 216 1.87 -3.05 -21.69
CA GLU A 216 2.27 -2.59 -23.02
C GLU A 216 2.02 -1.10 -23.24
N HIS A 217 1.08 -0.52 -22.48
CA HIS A 217 0.58 0.84 -22.70
C HIS A 217 0.62 1.76 -21.49
N PHE A 218 1.48 1.50 -20.51
CA PHE A 218 1.61 2.36 -19.33
C PHE A 218 1.79 3.83 -19.65
N ASP A 219 2.61 4.15 -20.65
CA ASP A 219 2.85 5.54 -21.07
C ASP A 219 1.57 6.22 -21.57
N LYS A 220 0.80 5.54 -22.43
CA LYS A 220 -0.47 6.06 -22.93
C LYS A 220 -1.51 6.22 -21.84
N ILE A 221 -1.54 5.27 -20.90
CA ILE A 221 -2.48 5.29 -19.76
C ILE A 221 -2.12 6.44 -18.81
N ALA A 222 -0.85 6.64 -18.49
CA ALA A 222 -0.38 7.74 -17.65
C ALA A 222 -0.73 9.09 -18.26
N HIS A 223 -0.51 9.25 -19.56
CA HIS A 223 -0.89 10.46 -20.29
C HIS A 223 -2.41 10.72 -20.22
N ALA A 224 -3.23 9.70 -20.48
CA ALA A 224 -4.69 9.81 -20.47
C ALA A 224 -5.27 10.09 -19.07
N LEU A 225 -4.64 9.60 -18.00
CA LEU A 225 -5.09 9.79 -16.62
C LEU A 225 -4.66 11.12 -16.01
N LYS A 226 -3.65 11.78 -16.57
CA LYS A 226 -3.12 13.05 -16.07
C LYS A 226 -4.20 14.10 -15.77
N PRO A 227 -5.19 14.38 -16.65
CA PRO A 227 -6.27 15.33 -16.35
C PRO A 227 -7.16 14.89 -15.18
N LEU A 228 -7.42 13.59 -15.05
CA LEU A 228 -8.29 13.02 -14.01
C LEU A 228 -7.62 13.05 -12.64
N LEU A 229 -6.33 12.75 -12.58
CA LEU A 229 -5.54 12.80 -11.35
C LEU A 229 -5.33 14.23 -10.87
N PHE A 230 -5.19 15.19 -11.78
CA PHE A 230 -5.06 16.60 -11.46
C PHE A 230 -6.34 17.18 -10.82
N ASN A 231 -7.51 16.73 -11.27
CA ASN A 231 -8.81 17.27 -10.81
C ASN A 231 -9.32 16.60 -9.52
N ARG A 232 -8.98 15.34 -9.23
CA ARG A 232 -9.56 14.60 -8.10
C ARG A 232 -8.79 14.75 -6.78
N HIS A 233 -7.46 14.89 -6.80
CA HIS A 233 -6.67 14.72 -5.57
C HIS A 233 -5.57 15.74 -5.34
N ALA A 234 -5.46 16.81 -6.12
CA ALA A 234 -4.31 17.74 -6.03
C ALA A 234 -2.94 16.99 -5.99
N LEU A 235 -2.89 15.77 -6.55
CA LEU A 235 -1.67 14.98 -6.64
C LEU A 235 -0.78 15.64 -7.70
N LEU A 236 0.22 16.36 -7.22
CA LEU A 236 1.22 17.03 -8.03
C LEU A 236 2.26 16.05 -8.59
N LEU A 237 1.85 14.83 -8.98
CA LEU A 237 2.74 13.88 -9.62
C LEU A 237 2.86 14.20 -11.12
N THR A 238 4.09 14.30 -11.57
CA THR A 238 4.38 14.35 -13.00
C THR A 238 4.10 13.00 -13.65
N GLU A 239 3.85 12.98 -14.96
CA GLU A 239 3.68 11.74 -15.71
C GLU A 239 4.85 10.76 -15.50
N LYS A 240 6.09 11.29 -15.45
CA LYS A 240 7.30 10.51 -15.18
C LYS A 240 7.27 9.86 -13.79
N GLU A 241 6.79 10.58 -12.76
CA GLU A 241 6.66 10.04 -11.40
C GLU A 241 5.57 8.96 -11.32
N ILE A 242 4.45 9.14 -12.02
CA ILE A 242 3.39 8.12 -12.12
C ILE A 242 3.93 6.85 -12.78
N LEU A 243 4.63 6.98 -13.89
CA LEU A 243 5.23 5.85 -14.60
C LEU A 243 6.29 5.14 -13.75
N SER A 244 7.14 5.88 -13.05
CA SER A 244 8.13 5.31 -12.13
C SER A 244 7.44 4.51 -11.03
N TYR A 245 6.41 5.08 -10.42
CA TYR A 245 5.62 4.42 -9.38
C TYR A 245 4.97 3.12 -9.89
N TRP A 246 4.29 3.14 -11.05
CA TRP A 246 3.66 1.94 -11.59
C TRP A 246 4.66 0.85 -11.99
N LYS A 247 5.84 1.22 -12.49
CA LYS A 247 6.92 0.29 -12.81
C LYS A 247 7.56 -0.34 -11.57
N GLY A 248 7.47 0.31 -10.42
CA GLY A 248 7.91 -0.23 -9.13
C GLY A 248 6.94 -1.26 -8.53
N ILE A 249 5.66 -1.22 -8.95
CA ILE A 249 4.64 -2.16 -8.48
C ILE A 249 4.67 -3.43 -9.33
N SER A 250 4.61 -4.58 -8.70
CA SER A 250 4.34 -5.86 -9.37
C SER A 250 2.86 -6.20 -9.28
N PHE A 251 2.30 -6.59 -10.44
CA PHE A 251 0.94 -7.11 -10.55
C PHE A 251 0.90 -8.63 -10.68
N ASP A 252 2.04 -9.28 -10.47
CA ASP A 252 2.17 -10.74 -10.54
C ASP A 252 2.04 -11.39 -9.17
N LEU A 253 1.63 -12.66 -9.20
CA LEU A 253 1.66 -13.56 -8.06
C LEU A 253 2.34 -14.85 -8.49
N ASN A 254 3.66 -14.87 -8.51
CA ASN A 254 4.46 -16.05 -8.78
C ASN A 254 4.90 -16.72 -7.46
N GLU A 255 5.69 -17.78 -7.55
CA GLU A 255 6.13 -18.56 -6.39
C GLU A 255 6.96 -17.73 -5.37
N GLU A 256 7.73 -16.73 -5.82
CA GLU A 256 8.45 -15.82 -4.92
C GLU A 256 7.48 -14.97 -4.09
N HIS A 257 6.43 -14.44 -4.75
CA HIS A 257 5.37 -13.68 -4.07
C HIS A 257 4.59 -14.55 -3.08
N LYS A 258 4.27 -15.79 -3.45
CA LYS A 258 3.58 -16.74 -2.55
C LYS A 258 4.44 -17.06 -1.32
N LYS A 259 5.76 -17.22 -1.48
CA LYS A 259 6.69 -17.36 -0.34
C LYS A 259 6.70 -16.13 0.55
N GLY A 260 6.68 -14.91 -0.03
CA GLY A 260 6.58 -13.67 0.74
C GLY A 260 5.27 -13.58 1.53
N LEU A 261 4.13 -13.92 0.90
CA LEU A 261 2.83 -13.97 1.54
C LEU A 261 2.79 -14.99 2.70
N GLU A 262 3.37 -16.16 2.48
CA GLU A 262 3.44 -17.21 3.51
C GLU A 262 4.32 -16.80 4.70
N LEU A 263 5.44 -16.11 4.45
CA LEU A 263 6.29 -15.57 5.51
C LEU A 263 5.56 -14.47 6.29
N PHE A 264 4.80 -13.61 5.61
CA PHE A 264 3.95 -12.60 6.26
C PHE A 264 2.88 -13.25 7.14
N ARG A 265 2.21 -14.31 6.66
CA ARG A 265 1.27 -15.10 7.45
C ARG A 265 1.94 -15.65 8.71
N LYS A 266 3.08 -16.32 8.56
CA LYS A 266 3.83 -16.91 9.66
C LYS A 266 4.18 -15.88 10.75
N TYR A 267 4.74 -14.73 10.36
CA TYR A 267 5.08 -13.68 11.32
C TYR A 267 3.84 -13.06 11.98
N SER A 268 2.73 -12.92 11.22
CA SER A 268 1.47 -12.44 11.78
C SER A 268 0.91 -13.40 12.83
N GLU A 269 0.96 -14.72 12.59
CA GLU A 269 0.55 -15.75 13.56
C GLU A 269 1.45 -15.75 14.79
N GLU A 270 2.77 -15.70 14.63
CA GLU A 270 3.74 -15.68 15.74
C GLU A 270 3.57 -14.45 16.65
N LEU A 271 3.05 -13.35 16.14
CA LEU A 271 2.79 -12.12 16.88
C LEU A 271 1.32 -11.98 17.35
N GLY A 272 0.45 -12.96 17.03
CA GLY A 272 -0.97 -12.92 17.40
C GLY A 272 -1.77 -11.83 16.68
N LEU A 273 -1.44 -11.53 15.42
CA LEU A 273 -2.02 -10.44 14.61
C LEU A 273 -3.07 -10.92 13.59
N LEU A 274 -3.28 -12.24 13.46
CA LEU A 274 -4.29 -12.85 12.58
C LEU A 274 -5.63 -13.08 13.26
#